data_e7b043070ac0430af212ae214cbfa064
#
_entry.id   e7b043070ac0430af212ae214cbfa064
#
_cell.length_a   1.000
_cell.length_b   1.000
_cell.length_c   1.000
_cell.angle_alpha   90.00
_cell.angle_beta   90.00
_cell.angle_gamma   90.00
#
_symmetry.space_group_name_H-M   'P 1'
#
loop_
_entity.id
_entity.type
_entity.pdbx_description
1 polymer ?
#
loop_
_entity_poly.entity_id
_entity_poly.type
_entity_poly.pdbx_seq_one_letter_code
_entity_poly.pdbx_strand_id
1 'polypeptide(L)'
;MKKLLIIILTSVSLNCFAQGWVNLSGTVAQNYLEDVHGNIELIGGYNYENFSFNLGSSLLFTKNEVRFDALQVQASYLFKIPYFPLRLRTGYLYLPHTNTTLNEHIWHLDAAYVHPHVEVTIGYLIRTYSSAETRYSEFNDFIYCVQAYVWKKGNPYNIDVAISNYNDLYIERSINPHVRLRGSYSYPKNLTYFIEGLYGGSGVGNIYFEHFQWRVKLGLTWNI
;
A
#
# COMPACT_ATOMS: atom_id res chain seq x y z
N MET A 1 26.41 -4.71 -6.62
CA MET A 1 25.08 -5.30 -6.41
C MET A 1 25.10 -6.57 -5.56
N LYS A 2 25.90 -7.63 -5.85
CA LYS A 2 25.92 -8.88 -5.04
C LYS A 2 26.23 -8.66 -3.55
N LYS A 3 27.12 -7.72 -3.19
CA LYS A 3 27.47 -7.43 -1.79
C LYS A 3 26.35 -6.72 -1.00
N LEU A 4 25.53 -5.91 -1.68
CA LEU A 4 24.39 -5.25 -1.05
C LEU A 4 23.26 -6.25 -0.72
N LEU A 5 23.04 -7.23 -1.60
CA LEU A 5 22.06 -8.29 -1.39
C LEU A 5 22.43 -9.18 -0.20
N ILE A 6 23.74 -9.46 -0.02
CA ILE A 6 24.24 -10.26 1.11
C ILE A 6 24.08 -9.48 2.43
N ILE A 7 24.31 -8.18 2.44
CA ILE A 7 24.13 -7.34 3.64
C ILE A 7 22.65 -7.29 4.04
N ILE A 8 21.74 -7.20 3.09
CA ILE A 8 20.29 -7.23 3.34
C ILE A 8 19.87 -8.60 3.87
N LEU A 9 20.38 -9.70 3.31
CA LEU A 9 20.07 -11.05 3.75
C LEU A 9 20.71 -11.41 5.12
N THR A 10 21.89 -10.89 5.44
CA THR A 10 22.53 -11.11 6.75
C THR A 10 21.97 -10.24 7.87
N SER A 11 21.46 -9.05 7.57
CA SER A 11 20.78 -8.21 8.57
C SER A 11 19.39 -8.75 8.97
N VAL A 12 18.78 -9.60 8.16
CA VAL A 12 17.52 -10.31 8.49
C VAL A 12 17.74 -11.43 9.53
N SER A 13 18.97 -11.88 9.74
CA SER A 13 19.29 -12.96 10.70
C SER A 13 19.58 -12.48 12.15
N LEU A 14 19.51 -11.20 12.45
CA LEU A 14 19.68 -10.65 13.81
C LEU A 14 18.35 -10.64 14.57
N ASN A 15 18.03 -11.76 15.05
CA ASN A 15 17.31 -12.32 16.19
C ASN A 15 16.80 -11.39 17.31
N CYS A 16 15.68 -11.70 17.79
CA CYS A 16 15.19 -12.44 18.91
C CYS A 16 13.80 -12.05 19.41
N PHE A 17 13.19 -10.94 18.99
CA PHE A 17 11.82 -10.56 19.36
C PHE A 17 11.06 -9.86 18.24
N ALA A 18 11.59 -9.86 17.08
CA ALA A 18 11.04 -9.17 15.92
C ALA A 18 10.52 -10.18 14.91
N GLN A 19 9.36 -9.90 14.38
CA GLN A 19 8.74 -10.70 13.34
C GLN A 19 8.97 -10.04 11.98
N GLY A 20 9.81 -10.68 11.17
CA GLY A 20 9.93 -10.34 9.76
C GLY A 20 8.75 -10.89 8.97
N TRP A 21 8.41 -10.24 7.90
CA TRP A 21 7.42 -10.75 6.95
C TRP A 21 7.75 -10.32 5.53
N VAL A 22 7.30 -11.12 4.57
CA VAL A 22 7.41 -10.81 3.13
C VAL A 22 6.04 -11.01 2.51
N ASN A 23 5.62 -10.04 1.71
CA ASN A 23 4.42 -10.10 0.90
C ASN A 23 4.80 -10.08 -0.57
N LEU A 24 4.26 -11.04 -1.34
CA LEU A 24 4.31 -11.07 -2.78
C LEU A 24 2.88 -11.04 -3.31
N SER A 25 2.59 -10.13 -4.22
CA SER A 25 1.28 -10.04 -4.82
C SER A 25 1.32 -9.68 -6.30
N GLY A 26 0.32 -10.18 -7.02
CA GLY A 26 0.06 -9.83 -8.41
C GLY A 26 -1.29 -9.13 -8.53
N THR A 27 -1.35 -8.13 -9.35
CA THR A 27 -2.53 -7.30 -9.58
C THR A 27 -2.85 -7.26 -11.07
N VAL A 28 -4.13 -7.29 -11.40
CA VAL A 28 -4.65 -6.91 -12.72
C VAL A 28 -5.64 -5.78 -12.51
N ALA A 29 -5.50 -4.73 -13.28
CA ALA A 29 -6.34 -3.54 -13.17
C ALA A 29 -6.70 -3.01 -14.55
N GLN A 30 -7.81 -2.29 -14.61
CA GLN A 30 -8.23 -1.53 -15.79
C GLN A 30 -8.41 -0.07 -15.39
N ASN A 31 -7.83 0.83 -16.14
CA ASN A 31 -8.03 2.27 -15.97
C ASN A 31 -9.27 2.76 -16.73
N TYR A 32 -9.61 4.04 -16.59
CA TYR A 32 -10.74 4.65 -17.28
C TYR A 32 -10.56 4.80 -18.79
N LEU A 33 -9.34 4.66 -19.29
CA LEU A 33 -9.03 4.63 -20.72
C LEU A 33 -9.17 3.21 -21.32
N GLU A 34 -9.74 2.27 -20.53
CA GLU A 34 -9.93 0.86 -20.89
C GLU A 34 -8.63 0.06 -21.07
N ASP A 35 -7.49 0.64 -20.69
CA ASP A 35 -6.22 -0.08 -20.74
C ASP A 35 -6.10 -1.03 -19.55
N VAL A 36 -5.87 -2.30 -19.87
CA VAL A 36 -5.62 -3.34 -18.89
C VAL A 36 -4.11 -3.44 -18.65
N HIS A 37 -3.71 -3.41 -17.39
CA HIS A 37 -2.33 -3.58 -16.97
C HIS A 37 -2.21 -4.53 -15.79
N GLY A 38 -1.04 -5.10 -15.64
CA GLY A 38 -0.68 -5.96 -14.50
C GLY A 38 0.39 -5.30 -13.65
N ASN A 39 0.44 -5.69 -12.39
CA ASN A 39 1.50 -5.26 -11.47
C ASN A 39 1.93 -6.43 -10.60
N ILE A 40 3.23 -6.54 -10.31
CA ILE A 40 3.77 -7.46 -9.32
C ILE A 40 4.44 -6.61 -8.23
N GLU A 41 4.06 -6.86 -6.99
CA GLU A 41 4.56 -6.15 -5.82
C GLU A 41 5.30 -7.10 -4.89
N LEU A 42 6.44 -6.65 -4.40
CA LEU A 42 7.20 -7.31 -3.35
C LEU A 42 7.40 -6.33 -2.20
N ILE A 43 6.91 -6.68 -1.02
CA ILE A 43 7.02 -5.86 0.18
C ILE A 43 7.61 -6.71 1.29
N GLY A 44 8.70 -6.26 1.89
CA GLY A 44 9.27 -6.83 3.10
C GLY A 44 9.04 -5.92 4.28
N GLY A 45 8.78 -6.48 5.44
CA GLY A 45 8.54 -5.71 6.64
C GLY A 45 9.10 -6.34 7.90
N TYR A 46 9.11 -5.55 8.92
CA TYR A 46 9.66 -5.90 10.23
C TYR A 46 8.81 -5.28 11.32
N ASN A 47 8.38 -6.10 12.29
CA ASN A 47 7.61 -5.65 13.42
C ASN A 47 8.43 -5.88 14.70
N TYR A 48 8.59 -4.85 15.50
CA TYR A 48 9.21 -4.90 16.81
C TYR A 48 8.29 -4.21 17.82
N GLU A 49 7.72 -5.00 18.75
CA GLU A 49 6.73 -4.52 19.73
C GLU A 49 5.57 -3.74 19.09
N ASN A 50 5.60 -2.43 19.23
CA ASN A 50 4.59 -1.50 18.68
C ASN A 50 5.05 -0.80 17.40
N PHE A 51 6.28 -0.99 17.01
CA PHE A 51 6.86 -0.38 15.82
C PHE A 51 6.78 -1.34 14.63
N SER A 52 6.44 -0.80 13.47
CA SER A 52 6.49 -1.54 12.20
C SER A 52 7.23 -0.71 11.15
N PHE A 53 8.00 -1.39 10.35
CA PHE A 53 8.69 -0.82 9.20
C PHE A 53 8.46 -1.72 8.00
N ASN A 54 8.28 -1.15 6.81
CA ASN A 54 8.26 -1.91 5.56
C ASN A 54 8.95 -1.15 4.43
N LEU A 55 9.43 -1.95 3.49
CA LEU A 55 10.02 -1.53 2.24
C LEU A 55 9.38 -2.36 1.13
N GLY A 56 8.93 -1.73 0.07
CA GLY A 56 8.29 -2.40 -1.04
C GLY A 56 8.70 -1.84 -2.39
N SER A 57 8.56 -2.66 -3.40
CA SER A 57 8.75 -2.26 -4.80
C SER A 57 7.74 -2.96 -5.69
N SER A 58 7.45 -2.37 -6.83
CA SER A 58 6.57 -2.96 -7.83
C SER A 58 7.10 -2.85 -9.25
N LEU A 59 6.64 -3.79 -10.09
CA LEU A 59 6.85 -3.81 -11.53
C LEU A 59 5.50 -3.73 -12.22
N LEU A 60 5.37 -2.81 -13.16
CA LEU A 60 4.20 -2.64 -14.01
C LEU A 60 4.39 -3.39 -15.32
N PHE A 61 3.35 -4.11 -15.73
CA PHE A 61 3.26 -4.84 -16.98
C PHE A 61 2.14 -4.23 -17.81
N THR A 62 2.49 -3.65 -18.92
CA THR A 62 1.54 -3.17 -19.92
C THR A 62 1.62 -4.05 -21.17
N LYS A 63 0.76 -3.81 -22.13
CA LYS A 63 0.79 -4.53 -23.42
C LYS A 63 2.14 -4.40 -24.14
N ASN A 64 2.85 -3.30 -23.93
CA ASN A 64 4.02 -2.92 -24.71
C ASN A 64 5.33 -2.98 -23.92
N GLU A 65 5.29 -2.99 -22.59
CA GLU A 65 6.50 -2.87 -21.77
C GLU A 65 6.35 -3.48 -20.38
N VAL A 66 7.49 -3.79 -19.78
CA VAL A 66 7.64 -4.08 -18.35
C VAL A 66 8.57 -3.03 -17.78
N ARG A 67 8.13 -2.35 -16.75
CA ARG A 67 8.92 -1.28 -16.13
C ARG A 67 8.86 -1.31 -14.61
N PHE A 68 9.86 -0.70 -14.01
CA PHE A 68 9.81 -0.37 -12.58
C PHE A 68 8.69 0.65 -12.35
N ASP A 69 7.82 0.38 -11.38
CA ASP A 69 6.61 1.17 -11.15
C ASP A 69 6.71 2.01 -9.89
N ALA A 70 7.09 1.39 -8.76
CA ALA A 70 7.12 2.09 -7.49
C ALA A 70 8.19 1.57 -6.53
N LEU A 71 8.66 2.47 -5.68
CA LEU A 71 9.43 2.16 -4.46
C LEU A 71 8.71 2.80 -3.27
N GLN A 72 8.47 2.01 -2.23
CA GLN A 72 7.78 2.44 -1.02
C GLN A 72 8.64 2.20 0.21
N VAL A 73 8.62 3.14 1.13
CA VAL A 73 9.13 3.00 2.50
C VAL A 73 8.06 3.48 3.46
N GLN A 74 7.80 2.72 4.51
CA GLN A 74 6.78 3.08 5.49
C GLN A 74 7.22 2.69 6.90
N ALA A 75 6.89 3.53 7.87
CA ALA A 75 7.05 3.24 9.28
C ALA A 75 5.77 3.56 10.05
N SER A 76 5.49 2.79 11.08
CA SER A 76 4.34 3.08 11.95
C SER A 76 4.63 2.72 13.39
N TYR A 77 3.91 3.37 14.31
CA TYR A 77 3.96 3.11 15.74
C TYR A 77 2.55 3.02 16.32
N LEU A 78 2.28 1.95 17.06
CA LEU A 78 1.00 1.70 17.73
C LEU A 78 1.06 2.12 19.20
N PHE A 79 0.36 3.19 19.54
CA PHE A 79 0.12 3.59 20.92
C PHE A 79 -1.03 2.75 21.50
N LYS A 80 -0.72 1.88 22.45
CA LYS A 80 -1.71 1.04 23.15
C LYS A 80 -2.42 1.82 24.25
N ILE A 81 -3.11 2.89 23.89
CA ILE A 81 -3.91 3.67 24.85
C ILE A 81 -5.16 2.84 25.22
N PRO A 82 -5.47 2.63 26.51
CA PRO A 82 -6.67 1.92 26.91
C PRO A 82 -7.92 2.50 26.23
N TYR A 83 -8.76 1.64 25.65
CA TYR A 83 -9.99 1.99 24.90
C TYR A 83 -9.81 2.80 23.62
N PHE A 84 -8.61 3.33 23.34
CA PHE A 84 -8.34 4.13 22.16
C PHE A 84 -6.95 3.83 21.56
N PRO A 85 -6.70 2.60 21.09
CA PRO A 85 -5.44 2.29 20.43
C PRO A 85 -5.28 3.14 19.16
N LEU A 86 -4.20 3.91 19.12
CA LEU A 86 -3.90 4.84 18.04
C LEU A 86 -2.62 4.41 17.33
N ARG A 87 -2.67 4.23 16.01
CA ARG A 87 -1.49 4.03 15.19
C ARG A 87 -1.15 5.32 14.44
N LEU A 88 0.08 5.78 14.56
CA LEU A 88 0.65 6.79 13.68
C LEU A 88 1.47 6.09 12.59
N ARG A 89 1.36 6.57 11.36
CA ARG A 89 2.06 6.03 10.22
C ARG A 89 2.59 7.17 9.36
N THR A 90 3.81 7.00 8.87
CA THR A 90 4.40 7.86 7.86
C THR A 90 5.02 7.02 6.77
N GLY A 91 5.06 7.53 5.58
CA GLY A 91 5.66 6.82 4.46
C GLY A 91 6.07 7.74 3.32
N TYR A 92 6.84 7.14 2.45
CA TYR A 92 7.33 7.74 1.23
C TYR A 92 7.12 6.76 0.08
N LEU A 93 6.57 7.26 -1.02
CA LEU A 93 6.39 6.52 -2.26
C LEU A 93 7.04 7.29 -3.41
N TYR A 94 7.85 6.59 -4.17
CA TYR A 94 8.50 7.09 -5.38
C TYR A 94 7.90 6.37 -6.60
N LEU A 95 7.42 7.14 -7.58
CA LEU A 95 6.84 6.66 -8.83
C LEU A 95 7.60 7.28 -10.01
N PRO A 96 8.45 6.52 -10.69
CA PRO A 96 9.11 6.98 -11.91
C PRO A 96 8.15 6.92 -13.09
N HIS A 97 7.93 8.03 -13.75
CA HIS A 97 7.15 8.08 -14.99
C HIS A 97 8.08 8.02 -16.20
N THR A 98 8.22 6.86 -16.80
CA THR A 98 9.18 6.64 -17.90
C THR A 98 8.82 7.36 -19.19
N ASN A 99 7.53 7.65 -19.40
CA ASN A 99 7.04 8.33 -20.60
C ASN A 99 7.07 9.86 -20.49
N THR A 100 7.35 10.37 -19.31
CA THR A 100 7.55 11.78 -19.02
C THR A 100 8.85 11.89 -18.23
N THR A 101 9.58 12.96 -18.38
CA THR A 101 10.79 13.21 -17.55
C THR A 101 10.44 13.53 -16.10
N LEU A 102 9.20 13.27 -15.69
CA LEU A 102 8.67 13.55 -14.36
C LEU A 102 8.76 12.32 -13.47
N ASN A 103 9.30 12.51 -12.28
CA ASN A 103 9.18 11.54 -11.20
C ASN A 103 8.25 12.11 -10.13
N GLU A 104 7.45 11.24 -9.55
CA GLU A 104 6.52 11.59 -8.50
C GLU A 104 7.04 11.13 -7.14
N HIS A 105 6.96 12.00 -6.16
CA HIS A 105 7.38 11.77 -4.78
C HIS A 105 6.20 12.07 -3.87
N ILE A 106 5.74 11.06 -3.14
CA ILE A 106 4.59 11.17 -2.26
C ILE A 106 5.02 10.91 -0.83
N TRP A 107 4.78 11.87 0.04
CA TRP A 107 4.98 11.75 1.48
C TRP A 107 3.61 11.73 2.15
N HIS A 108 3.42 10.86 3.12
CA HIS A 108 2.19 10.86 3.89
C HIS A 108 2.46 10.75 5.40
N LEU A 109 1.53 11.30 6.16
CA LEU A 109 1.42 11.14 7.59
C LEU A 109 -0.04 10.88 7.91
N ASP A 110 -0.34 9.80 8.60
CA ASP A 110 -1.70 9.45 9.00
C ASP A 110 -1.78 8.91 10.42
N ALA A 111 -2.97 9.00 10.97
CA ALA A 111 -3.33 8.46 12.25
C ALA A 111 -4.54 7.53 12.10
N ALA A 112 -4.49 6.36 12.71
CA ALA A 112 -5.55 5.38 12.67
C ALA A 112 -6.00 4.96 14.06
N TYR A 113 -7.30 5.00 14.31
CA TYR A 113 -7.93 4.29 15.42
C TYR A 113 -8.03 2.80 15.05
N VAL A 114 -7.48 1.92 15.87
CA VAL A 114 -7.37 0.48 15.58
C VAL A 114 -8.20 -0.33 16.56
N HIS A 115 -9.41 -0.72 16.14
CA HIS A 115 -10.29 -1.61 16.90
C HIS A 115 -10.34 -3.00 16.24
N PRO A 116 -10.60 -4.10 16.98
CA PRO A 116 -10.67 -5.45 16.41
C PRO A 116 -11.63 -5.64 15.23
N HIS A 117 -12.69 -4.84 15.14
CA HIS A 117 -13.71 -4.92 14.09
C HIS A 117 -13.75 -3.71 13.15
N VAL A 118 -13.07 -2.63 13.48
CA VAL A 118 -13.06 -1.43 12.64
C VAL A 118 -11.74 -0.70 12.77
N GLU A 119 -11.27 -0.16 11.67
CA GLU A 119 -10.12 0.74 11.65
C GLU A 119 -10.51 2.02 10.91
N VAL A 120 -10.24 3.17 11.52
CA VAL A 120 -10.53 4.48 10.91
C VAL A 120 -9.23 5.24 10.81
N THR A 121 -8.82 5.56 9.60
CA THR A 121 -7.60 6.30 9.30
C THR A 121 -7.94 7.66 8.74
N ILE A 122 -7.22 8.67 9.19
CA ILE A 122 -7.21 10.01 8.62
C ILE A 122 -5.77 10.48 8.49
N GLY A 123 -5.50 11.27 7.50
CA GLY A 123 -4.14 11.75 7.30
C GLY A 123 -4.02 12.79 6.22
N TYR A 124 -2.80 13.07 5.90
CA TYR A 124 -2.41 14.10 4.96
C TYR A 124 -1.27 13.59 4.08
N LEU A 125 -1.30 13.93 2.82
CA LEU A 125 -0.22 13.63 1.90
C LEU A 125 0.26 14.89 1.19
N ILE A 126 1.54 14.89 0.88
CA ILE A 126 2.21 15.89 0.06
C ILE A 126 2.76 15.15 -1.16
N ARG A 127 2.40 15.61 -2.32
CA ARG A 127 2.84 15.09 -3.59
C ARG A 127 3.67 16.14 -4.30
N THR A 128 4.89 15.78 -4.67
CA THR A 128 5.81 16.65 -5.42
C THR A 128 6.25 15.94 -6.69
N TYR A 129 6.47 16.71 -7.73
CA TYR A 129 6.99 16.23 -9.00
C TYR A 129 8.39 16.78 -9.21
N SER A 130 9.32 15.92 -9.60
CA SER A 130 10.65 16.32 -10.02
C SER A 130 10.86 15.97 -11.49
N SER A 131 11.37 16.93 -12.27
CA SER A 131 11.91 16.66 -13.60
C SER A 131 13.35 17.12 -13.66
N ALA A 132 14.07 16.68 -14.69
CA ALA A 132 15.42 17.17 -14.96
C ALA A 132 15.44 18.70 -15.27
N GLU A 133 14.32 19.27 -15.63
CA GLU A 133 14.23 20.65 -16.14
C GLU A 133 13.38 21.61 -15.28
N THR A 134 12.40 21.11 -14.51
CA THR A 134 11.48 21.99 -13.75
C THR A 134 10.94 21.32 -12.49
N ARG A 135 10.83 22.08 -11.40
CA ARG A 135 10.02 21.68 -10.24
C ARG A 135 8.56 22.06 -10.51
N TYR A 136 7.69 21.07 -10.54
CA TYR A 136 6.23 21.28 -10.64
C TYR A 136 5.59 21.38 -9.26
N SER A 137 4.39 21.95 -9.26
CA SER A 137 3.62 22.31 -8.07
C SER A 137 3.43 21.17 -7.07
N GLU A 138 3.47 21.49 -5.79
CA GLU A 138 3.05 20.63 -4.70
C GLU A 138 1.52 20.48 -4.74
N PHE A 139 1.06 19.25 -4.55
CA PHE A 139 -0.34 18.95 -4.28
C PHE A 139 -0.45 18.38 -2.88
N ASN A 140 -1.41 18.90 -2.15
CA ASN A 140 -1.69 18.48 -0.79
C ASN A 140 -3.09 17.88 -0.76
N ASP A 141 -3.20 16.64 -0.29
CA ASP A 141 -4.46 15.93 -0.23
C ASP A 141 -4.73 15.40 1.17
N PHE A 142 -5.99 15.40 1.55
CA PHE A 142 -6.48 14.71 2.73
C PHE A 142 -6.72 13.24 2.40
N ILE A 143 -6.23 12.34 3.23
CA ILE A 143 -6.44 10.89 3.10
C ILE A 143 -7.34 10.36 4.20
N TYR A 144 -8.19 9.41 3.85
CA TYR A 144 -9.06 8.72 4.79
C TYR A 144 -9.28 7.26 4.38
N CYS A 145 -9.52 6.42 5.38
CA CYS A 145 -9.96 5.04 5.21
C CYS A 145 -10.85 4.65 6.37
N VAL A 146 -11.97 4.02 6.06
CA VAL A 146 -12.80 3.30 7.03
C VAL A 146 -12.83 1.84 6.61
N GLN A 147 -12.29 0.96 7.44
CA GLN A 147 -12.20 -0.47 7.19
C GLN A 147 -12.95 -1.23 8.28
N ALA A 148 -13.84 -2.11 7.88
CA ALA A 148 -14.59 -3.01 8.77
C ALA A 148 -14.19 -4.45 8.53
N TYR A 149 -14.03 -5.23 9.61
CA TYR A 149 -13.71 -6.64 9.60
C TYR A 149 -14.94 -7.45 9.98
N VAL A 150 -15.36 -8.37 9.12
CA VAL A 150 -16.50 -9.26 9.37
C VAL A 150 -16.21 -10.15 10.57
N TRP A 151 -15.00 -10.71 10.64
CA TRP A 151 -14.50 -11.41 11.80
C TRP A 151 -13.43 -10.60 12.52
N LYS A 152 -13.30 -10.87 13.81
CA LYS A 152 -12.25 -10.23 14.61
C LYS A 152 -10.88 -10.37 13.94
N LYS A 153 -10.14 -9.29 13.86
CA LYS A 153 -8.77 -9.27 13.36
C LYS A 153 -7.92 -10.34 14.05
N GLY A 154 -7.19 -11.14 13.25
CA GLY A 154 -6.41 -12.29 13.75
C GLY A 154 -7.11 -13.65 13.67
N ASN A 155 -8.37 -13.71 13.20
CA ASN A 155 -8.99 -14.96 12.81
C ASN A 155 -8.25 -15.54 11.59
N PRO A 156 -8.04 -16.89 11.49
CA PRO A 156 -7.43 -17.48 10.30
C PRO A 156 -8.20 -17.20 9.00
N TYR A 157 -9.52 -17.06 9.08
CA TYR A 157 -10.34 -16.54 7.98
C TYR A 157 -10.70 -15.09 8.27
N ASN A 158 -10.53 -14.23 7.32
CA ASN A 158 -10.98 -12.85 7.45
C ASN A 158 -11.58 -12.34 6.14
N ILE A 159 -12.64 -11.56 6.28
CA ILE A 159 -13.19 -10.72 5.22
C ILE A 159 -13.23 -9.31 5.75
N ASP A 160 -12.68 -8.39 5.00
CA ASP A 160 -12.76 -6.97 5.31
C ASP A 160 -13.30 -6.17 4.14
N VAL A 161 -13.99 -5.10 4.46
CA VAL A 161 -14.51 -4.11 3.53
C VAL A 161 -13.97 -2.75 3.94
N ALA A 162 -13.50 -1.99 2.98
CA ALA A 162 -13.01 -0.65 3.23
C ALA A 162 -13.54 0.36 2.21
N ILE A 163 -13.69 1.59 2.68
CA ILE A 163 -13.90 2.77 1.84
C ILE A 163 -12.74 3.70 2.12
N SER A 164 -12.00 4.08 1.08
CA SER A 164 -10.82 4.93 1.19
C SER A 164 -10.61 5.75 -0.08
N ASN A 165 -9.87 6.83 0.03
CA ASN A 165 -9.40 7.60 -1.13
C ASN A 165 -7.91 7.33 -1.43
N TYR A 166 -7.30 6.36 -0.79
CA TYR A 166 -5.93 5.95 -1.04
C TYR A 166 -5.79 4.42 -0.93
N ASN A 167 -4.70 3.93 -1.43
CA ASN A 167 -4.31 2.53 -1.43
C ASN A 167 -2.88 2.38 -0.89
N ASP A 168 -2.49 1.21 -0.43
CA ASP A 168 -1.18 0.97 0.21
C ASP A 168 0.02 1.34 -0.66
N LEU A 169 -0.08 1.24 -1.99
CA LEU A 169 0.96 1.62 -2.96
C LEU A 169 0.57 2.78 -3.87
N TYR A 170 -0.71 3.07 -4.00
CA TYR A 170 -1.20 4.14 -4.84
C TYR A 170 -2.04 5.08 -4.02
N ILE A 171 -1.52 6.26 -3.78
CA ILE A 171 -2.30 7.36 -3.24
C ILE A 171 -2.83 8.08 -4.45
N GLU A 172 -4.05 7.77 -4.82
CA GLU A 172 -4.67 8.41 -5.96
C GLU A 172 -5.03 9.86 -5.64
N ARG A 173 -4.93 10.73 -6.66
CA ARG A 173 -5.40 12.12 -6.59
C ARG A 173 -6.91 12.24 -6.44
N SER A 174 -7.57 11.18 -6.10
CA SER A 174 -9.01 11.12 -6.15
C SER A 174 -9.61 11.59 -4.84
N ILE A 175 -10.43 12.61 -4.91
CA ILE A 175 -11.45 12.90 -3.89
C ILE A 175 -12.46 11.74 -3.84
N ASN A 176 -12.48 10.88 -4.86
CA ASN A 176 -13.44 9.81 -5.02
C ASN A 176 -13.04 8.60 -4.18
N PRO A 177 -13.95 8.10 -3.36
CA PRO A 177 -13.69 6.90 -2.58
C PRO A 177 -13.61 5.66 -3.46
N HIS A 178 -12.73 4.76 -3.07
CA HIS A 178 -12.76 3.38 -3.54
C HIS A 178 -13.45 2.50 -2.53
N VAL A 179 -14.09 1.47 -3.05
CA VAL A 179 -14.60 0.36 -2.23
C VAL A 179 -13.67 -0.82 -2.42
N ARG A 180 -13.14 -1.35 -1.32
CA ARG A 180 -12.31 -2.54 -1.28
C ARG A 180 -13.02 -3.67 -0.58
N LEU A 181 -12.96 -4.87 -1.16
CA LEU A 181 -13.34 -6.12 -0.53
C LEU A 181 -12.13 -7.04 -0.53
N ARG A 182 -11.73 -7.55 0.62
CA ARG A 182 -10.61 -8.47 0.76
C ARG A 182 -11.02 -9.70 1.56
N GLY A 183 -10.72 -10.86 1.00
CA GLY A 183 -10.76 -12.14 1.69
C GLY A 183 -9.35 -12.64 1.97
N SER A 184 -9.09 -13.15 3.16
CA SER A 184 -7.78 -13.74 3.49
C SER A 184 -7.92 -15.02 4.29
N TYR A 185 -6.91 -15.90 4.14
CA TYR A 185 -6.81 -17.19 4.82
C TYR A 185 -5.38 -17.43 5.28
N SER A 186 -5.19 -17.68 6.58
CA SER A 186 -3.91 -17.90 7.21
C SER A 186 -3.73 -19.40 7.56
N TYR A 187 -2.95 -20.12 6.76
CA TYR A 187 -2.58 -21.51 7.04
C TYR A 187 -1.37 -21.95 6.22
N PRO A 188 -0.35 -22.60 6.83
CA PRO A 188 -0.09 -22.66 8.26
C PRO A 188 0.02 -21.25 8.88
N LYS A 189 0.12 -21.12 10.19
CA LYS A 189 0.04 -19.81 10.91
C LYS A 189 0.98 -18.73 10.41
N ASN A 190 2.06 -19.11 9.74
CA ASN A 190 3.05 -18.19 9.16
C ASN A 190 2.77 -17.77 7.72
N LEU A 191 1.71 -18.31 7.10
CA LEU A 191 1.40 -18.06 5.69
C LEU A 191 -0.03 -17.56 5.54
N THR A 192 -0.21 -16.40 4.90
CA THR A 192 -1.51 -15.81 4.65
C THR A 192 -1.70 -15.61 3.16
N TYR A 193 -2.71 -16.22 2.61
CA TYR A 193 -3.19 -16.00 1.24
C TYR A 193 -4.28 -14.96 1.25
N PHE A 194 -4.37 -14.14 0.23
CA PHE A 194 -5.47 -13.19 0.10
C PHE A 194 -5.87 -12.95 -1.35
N ILE A 195 -7.14 -12.59 -1.50
CA ILE A 195 -7.72 -12.02 -2.70
C ILE A 195 -8.36 -10.69 -2.34
N GLU A 196 -8.15 -9.69 -3.17
CA GLU A 196 -8.67 -8.34 -2.98
C GLU A 196 -9.29 -7.85 -4.28
N GLY A 197 -10.51 -7.37 -4.20
CA GLY A 197 -11.16 -6.61 -5.25
C GLY A 197 -11.27 -5.15 -4.83
N LEU A 198 -11.00 -4.24 -5.74
CA LEU A 198 -11.12 -2.82 -5.52
C LEU A 198 -11.84 -2.18 -6.70
N TYR A 199 -12.82 -1.35 -6.40
CA TYR A 199 -13.60 -0.61 -7.37
C TYR A 199 -13.55 0.87 -7.06
N GLY A 200 -13.07 1.67 -8.03
CA GLY A 200 -13.01 3.13 -7.93
C GLY A 200 -14.23 3.76 -8.60
N GLY A 201 -14.94 4.62 -7.88
CA GLY A 201 -16.03 5.39 -8.45
C GLY A 201 -15.53 6.54 -9.32
N SER A 202 -16.08 6.72 -10.50
CA SER A 202 -15.90 7.96 -11.28
C SER A 202 -16.76 9.05 -10.66
N GLY A 203 -16.19 9.86 -9.76
CA GLY A 203 -16.91 11.02 -9.21
C GLY A 203 -17.08 12.12 -10.24
N VAL A 204 -18.17 12.81 -10.13
CA VAL A 204 -18.44 14.03 -10.91
C VAL A 204 -17.36 15.06 -10.61
N GLY A 205 -16.62 15.48 -11.63
CA GLY A 205 -15.59 16.52 -11.51
C GLY A 205 -14.14 16.03 -11.50
N ASN A 206 -13.91 14.74 -11.59
CA ASN A 206 -12.55 14.22 -11.71
C ASN A 206 -12.06 14.26 -13.16
N ILE A 207 -11.20 15.21 -13.45
CA ILE A 207 -10.68 15.46 -14.82
C ILE A 207 -9.41 14.64 -15.11
N TYR A 208 -8.86 13.93 -14.11
CA TYR A 208 -7.57 13.26 -14.21
C TYR A 208 -7.72 11.77 -14.44
N PHE A 209 -7.20 11.29 -15.54
CA PHE A 209 -7.42 10.00 -16.21
C PHE A 209 -6.57 8.84 -15.68
N GLU A 210 -5.94 8.95 -14.54
CA GLU A 210 -5.01 7.93 -14.03
C GLU A 210 -5.67 6.92 -13.08
N HIS A 211 -6.99 6.93 -12.96
CA HIS A 211 -7.70 6.06 -12.01
C HIS A 211 -8.12 4.76 -12.67
N PHE A 212 -7.94 3.68 -11.92
CA PHE A 212 -8.48 2.38 -12.32
C PHE A 212 -9.99 2.35 -12.02
N GLN A 213 -10.76 1.71 -12.89
CA GLN A 213 -12.16 1.40 -12.65
C GLN A 213 -12.30 0.22 -11.69
N TRP A 214 -11.50 -0.81 -11.91
CA TRP A 214 -11.46 -1.98 -11.06
C TRP A 214 -10.04 -2.54 -10.98
N ARG A 215 -9.80 -3.22 -9.89
CA ARG A 215 -8.55 -3.93 -9.65
C ARG A 215 -8.82 -5.23 -8.92
N VAL A 216 -8.15 -6.29 -9.32
CA VAL A 216 -8.10 -7.57 -8.61
C VAL A 216 -6.65 -7.86 -8.25
N LYS A 217 -6.41 -8.17 -6.98
CA LYS A 217 -5.09 -8.47 -6.44
C LYS A 217 -5.13 -9.83 -5.76
N LEU A 218 -4.15 -10.65 -6.04
CA LEU A 218 -3.90 -11.93 -5.37
C LEU A 218 -2.54 -11.84 -4.70
N GLY A 219 -2.42 -12.38 -3.51
CA GLY A 219 -1.13 -12.32 -2.85
C GLY A 219 -0.97 -13.32 -1.71
N LEU A 220 0.27 -13.33 -1.25
CA LEU A 220 0.78 -14.21 -0.24
C LEU A 220 1.63 -13.39 0.73
N THR A 221 1.38 -13.52 2.02
CA THR A 221 2.25 -12.98 3.07
C THR A 221 2.85 -14.13 3.86
N TRP A 222 4.16 -14.13 3.97
CA TRP A 222 4.91 -15.07 4.78
C TRP A 222 5.53 -14.37 5.98
N ASN A 223 5.18 -14.81 7.19
CA ASN A 223 5.77 -14.36 8.45
C ASN A 223 6.96 -15.27 8.79
N ILE A 224 8.11 -14.67 9.03
CA ILE A 224 9.40 -15.33 9.27
C ILE A 224 9.69 -15.37 10.77
#